data_0b73f90c043b9a297286a8603ae6fa5f
#
_entry.id   0b73f90c043b9a297286a8603ae6fa5f
#
_cell.length_a   1.000
_cell.length_b   1.000
_cell.length_c   1.000
_cell.angle_alpha   90.00
_cell.angle_beta   90.00
_cell.angle_gamma   90.00
#
_symmetry.space_group_name_H-M   'P 1'
#
loop_
_entity.id
_entity.type
_entity.pdbx_description
1 polymer ?
#
loop_
_entity_poly.entity_id
_entity_poly.type
_entity_poly.pdbx_seq_one_letter_code
_entity_poly.pdbx_strand_id
1 'polypeptide(L)'
;MTQAVAHEQTVGAELAHNETIRRSIDAIVGEVVSASARITEVRGPREGLTQSYEDYLKKIAATRGRPLFFPYVGSGAGNRILVELDDGSVKYDMVGGIGYTPLGHAHPELIRAALGACVEDNLKHGHLQATRPLYDFSDKILTLAKRKSRLEHAFVSAGGAMANENALKICYQKHAPANRVIAFKHCFMGRTVTMCQIGDSAAYRQGVPLSTLVDYMGFWNADAARKLGGDKALIEHECWRLQQLFDRYPRQHACFIFELVQGEGGFTTAPREFFASLMELCKKNGVAVWADEVQSFGRTTEMFAFEMLDLGDYVDIVTVGKSTQACVTLYTAEYNPKPGLLSGTFTGATPEFAVGKRVLEILESSGLYGPNGKAAQHHKAFRDQVSALKAKHPDWFPEVPFVDGIAGGVGGMMRFTPFGGEKEKLMKATKALFDEGVITFYNGHGPYHVRFLPPFAVMEMSDWPKVFAVVERALAKVAAG
;
A
#
# COMPACT_ATOMS: atom_id res chain seq x y z
N MET A 1 -20.66 29.97 -11.97
CA MET A 1 -21.84 30.32 -11.14
C MET A 1 -23.10 29.48 -11.47
N THR A 2 -23.38 29.14 -12.72
CA THR A 2 -24.62 28.45 -13.14
C THR A 2 -24.72 26.96 -12.75
N GLN A 3 -23.63 26.23 -12.60
CA GLN A 3 -23.68 24.80 -12.23
C GLN A 3 -23.88 24.54 -10.72
N ALA A 4 -23.38 25.41 -9.84
CA ALA A 4 -23.58 25.28 -8.40
C ALA A 4 -25.05 25.49 -8.00
N VAL A 5 -25.71 26.49 -8.62
CA VAL A 5 -27.12 26.83 -8.34
C VAL A 5 -28.10 25.70 -8.72
N ALA A 6 -27.84 24.97 -9.81
CA ALA A 6 -28.72 23.87 -10.25
C ALA A 6 -28.67 22.65 -9.32
N HIS A 7 -27.55 22.46 -8.59
CA HIS A 7 -27.41 21.32 -7.68
C HIS A 7 -28.13 21.54 -6.34
N GLU A 8 -28.19 22.77 -5.85
CA GLU A 8 -28.90 23.11 -4.60
C GLU A 8 -30.42 22.90 -4.65
N GLN A 9 -30.96 22.66 -5.84
CA GLN A 9 -32.40 22.44 -6.08
C GLN A 9 -32.79 20.96 -6.11
N THR A 10 -31.88 20.03 -5.88
CA THR A 10 -32.22 18.59 -5.86
C THR A 10 -32.48 18.07 -4.45
N VAL A 11 -33.41 17.11 -4.31
CA VAL A 11 -33.67 16.46 -3.02
C VAL A 11 -32.40 15.85 -2.43
N GLY A 12 -31.53 15.29 -3.25
CA GLY A 12 -30.23 14.77 -2.81
C GLY A 12 -29.32 15.85 -2.20
N ALA A 13 -29.32 17.07 -2.77
CA ALA A 13 -28.58 18.20 -2.20
C ALA A 13 -29.22 18.69 -0.88
N GLU A 14 -30.54 18.74 -0.80
CA GLU A 14 -31.24 19.05 0.44
C GLU A 14 -30.91 18.04 1.56
N LEU A 15 -30.87 16.72 1.25
CA LEU A 15 -30.48 15.69 2.19
C LEU A 15 -29.03 15.86 2.67
N ALA A 16 -28.09 16.13 1.76
CA ALA A 16 -26.67 16.33 2.07
C ALA A 16 -26.43 17.56 2.97
N HIS A 17 -27.30 18.59 2.85
CA HIS A 17 -27.22 19.82 3.64
C HIS A 17 -28.18 19.84 4.83
N ASN A 18 -28.95 18.77 5.06
CA ASN A 18 -29.92 18.69 6.13
C ASN A 18 -29.24 18.79 7.50
N GLU A 19 -29.61 19.81 8.26
CA GLU A 19 -28.95 20.11 9.55
C GLU A 19 -29.23 19.03 10.61
N THR A 20 -30.41 18.41 10.60
CA THR A 20 -30.74 17.32 11.52
C THR A 20 -29.88 16.08 11.25
N ILE A 21 -29.69 15.73 9.98
CA ILE A 21 -28.80 14.61 9.59
C ILE A 21 -27.37 14.92 10.03
N ARG A 22 -26.86 16.12 9.73
CA ARG A 22 -25.50 16.52 10.10
C ARG A 22 -25.27 16.47 11.61
N ARG A 23 -26.17 17.04 12.41
CA ARG A 23 -26.12 16.97 13.88
C ARG A 23 -26.16 15.53 14.41
N SER A 24 -26.97 14.66 13.78
CA SER A 24 -27.04 13.25 14.17
C SER A 24 -25.73 12.53 13.90
N ILE A 25 -25.13 12.77 12.73
CA ILE A 25 -23.79 12.23 12.39
C ILE A 25 -22.73 12.74 13.38
N ASP A 26 -22.74 14.04 13.70
CA ASP A 26 -21.78 14.61 14.65
C ASP A 26 -21.94 14.03 16.06
N ALA A 27 -23.17 13.77 16.50
CA ALA A 27 -23.43 13.07 17.76
C ALA A 27 -22.87 11.64 17.76
N ILE A 28 -23.09 10.87 16.69
CA ILE A 28 -22.53 9.51 16.54
C ILE A 28 -21.00 9.56 16.59
N VAL A 29 -20.39 10.47 15.82
CA VAL A 29 -18.92 10.63 15.79
C VAL A 29 -18.40 10.99 17.19
N GLY A 30 -19.07 11.87 17.92
CA GLY A 30 -18.72 12.25 19.29
C GLY A 30 -18.70 11.05 20.24
N GLU A 31 -19.73 10.19 20.18
CA GLU A 31 -19.80 8.97 20.98
C GLU A 31 -18.68 7.97 20.63
N VAL A 32 -18.39 7.78 19.34
CA VAL A 32 -17.30 6.90 18.89
C VAL A 32 -15.94 7.42 19.37
N VAL A 33 -15.69 8.72 19.25
CA VAL A 33 -14.43 9.33 19.73
C VAL A 33 -14.30 9.19 21.25
N SER A 34 -15.37 9.46 21.99
CA SER A 34 -15.40 9.30 23.46
C SER A 34 -15.14 7.86 23.89
N ALA A 35 -15.77 6.89 23.21
CA ALA A 35 -15.52 5.47 23.48
C ALA A 35 -14.07 5.07 23.15
N SER A 36 -13.56 5.51 22.01
CA SER A 36 -12.20 5.21 21.53
C SER A 36 -11.11 5.80 22.44
N ALA A 37 -11.36 6.96 23.04
CA ALA A 37 -10.43 7.60 23.99
C ALA A 37 -10.11 6.75 25.22
N ARG A 38 -10.92 5.72 25.51
CA ARG A 38 -10.66 4.75 26.59
C ARG A 38 -9.61 3.70 26.24
N ILE A 39 -9.21 3.62 24.96
CA ILE A 39 -8.15 2.73 24.46
C ILE A 39 -6.85 3.52 24.46
N THR A 40 -6.05 3.37 25.52
CA THR A 40 -4.88 4.23 25.78
C THR A 40 -3.55 3.50 25.74
N GLU A 41 -3.54 2.18 25.96
CA GLU A 41 -2.31 1.39 26.08
C GLU A 41 -2.53 -0.06 25.66
N VAL A 42 -1.42 -0.75 25.35
CA VAL A 42 -1.41 -2.18 25.07
C VAL A 42 -1.77 -2.96 26.32
N ARG A 43 -2.65 -3.95 26.16
CA ARG A 43 -3.04 -4.90 27.23
C ARG A 43 -3.33 -6.28 26.68
N GLY A 44 -3.23 -7.28 27.54
CA GLY A 44 -3.61 -8.66 27.24
C GLY A 44 -5.13 -8.87 27.14
N PRO A 45 -5.56 -10.10 26.81
CA PRO A 45 -6.98 -10.48 26.84
C PRO A 45 -7.64 -10.23 28.18
N ARG A 46 -8.94 -9.95 28.16
CA ARG A 46 -9.74 -9.83 29.39
C ARG A 46 -10.22 -11.20 29.83
N GLU A 47 -10.15 -11.44 31.14
CA GLU A 47 -10.74 -12.62 31.74
C GLU A 47 -12.25 -12.69 31.37
N GLY A 48 -12.73 -13.87 31.03
CA GLY A 48 -14.10 -14.10 30.58
C GLY A 48 -14.40 -13.88 29.11
N LEU A 49 -13.52 -13.25 28.32
CA LEU A 49 -13.69 -13.10 26.88
C LEU A 49 -12.90 -14.13 26.06
N THR A 50 -11.87 -14.74 26.63
CA THR A 50 -10.94 -15.63 25.92
C THR A 50 -11.64 -16.83 25.30
N GLN A 51 -12.52 -17.51 26.04
CA GLN A 51 -13.19 -18.71 25.54
C GLN A 51 -14.12 -18.42 24.36
N SER A 52 -14.95 -17.36 24.44
CA SER A 52 -15.84 -16.95 23.35
C SER A 52 -15.07 -16.53 22.11
N TYR A 53 -13.93 -15.87 22.29
CA TYR A 53 -13.03 -15.48 21.22
C TYR A 53 -12.40 -16.68 20.51
N GLU A 54 -11.88 -17.64 21.26
CA GLU A 54 -11.33 -18.88 20.71
C GLU A 54 -12.37 -19.69 19.94
N ASP A 55 -13.60 -19.78 20.45
CA ASP A 55 -14.69 -20.50 19.78
C ASP A 55 -15.11 -19.79 18.48
N TYR A 56 -15.07 -18.45 18.46
CA TYR A 56 -15.32 -17.68 17.24
C TYR A 56 -14.18 -17.86 16.21
N LEU A 57 -12.92 -17.89 16.64
CA LEU A 57 -11.78 -18.21 15.77
C LEU A 57 -11.88 -19.62 15.15
N LYS A 58 -12.34 -20.62 15.91
CA LYS A 58 -12.61 -21.98 15.39
C LYS A 58 -13.71 -21.95 14.33
N LYS A 59 -14.79 -21.19 14.56
CA LYS A 59 -15.86 -20.99 13.58
C LYS A 59 -15.35 -20.34 12.29
N ILE A 60 -14.52 -19.30 12.41
CA ILE A 60 -13.87 -18.66 11.25
C ILE A 60 -13.01 -19.68 10.50
N ALA A 61 -12.21 -20.47 11.21
CA ALA A 61 -11.34 -21.47 10.60
C ALA A 61 -12.16 -22.54 9.84
N ALA A 62 -13.28 -22.99 10.42
CA ALA A 62 -14.20 -23.94 9.77
C ALA A 62 -14.82 -23.32 8.48
N THR A 63 -15.29 -22.08 8.54
CA THR A 63 -15.88 -21.39 7.38
C THR A 63 -14.86 -21.15 6.27
N ARG A 64 -13.61 -20.83 6.62
CA ARG A 64 -12.53 -20.54 5.64
C ARG A 64 -11.77 -21.77 5.17
N GLY A 65 -11.97 -22.93 5.80
CA GLY A 65 -11.17 -24.14 5.58
C GLY A 65 -9.77 -24.09 6.16
N ARG A 66 -9.39 -23.02 6.89
CA ARG A 66 -8.08 -22.86 7.56
C ARG A 66 -8.10 -21.71 8.56
N PRO A 67 -7.23 -21.74 9.62
CA PRO A 67 -7.13 -20.65 10.58
C PRO A 67 -6.61 -19.36 9.95
N LEU A 68 -6.82 -18.24 10.65
CA LEU A 68 -6.17 -16.97 10.36
C LEU A 68 -4.65 -17.08 10.63
N PHE A 69 -3.86 -16.25 9.94
CA PHE A 69 -2.42 -16.17 10.22
C PHE A 69 -2.14 -15.60 11.63
N PHE A 70 -2.79 -14.49 11.96
CA PHE A 70 -2.95 -14.02 13.32
C PHE A 70 -4.34 -14.36 13.82
N PRO A 71 -4.53 -14.65 15.11
CA PRO A 71 -5.86 -14.73 15.70
C PRO A 71 -6.42 -13.32 15.88
N TYR A 72 -6.69 -12.62 14.77
CA TYR A 72 -7.13 -11.25 14.73
C TYR A 72 -8.61 -11.16 14.36
N VAL A 73 -9.42 -10.78 15.34
CA VAL A 73 -10.80 -10.32 15.17
C VAL A 73 -10.91 -9.02 15.96
N GLY A 74 -11.10 -7.90 15.25
CA GLY A 74 -11.25 -6.60 15.89
C GLY A 74 -12.60 -6.47 16.58
N SER A 75 -12.64 -5.81 17.73
CA SER A 75 -13.89 -5.49 18.44
C SER A 75 -14.73 -4.41 17.73
N GLY A 76 -14.17 -3.79 16.69
CA GLY A 76 -14.73 -2.63 16.02
C GLY A 76 -14.30 -1.30 16.63
N ALA A 77 -13.44 -1.32 17.66
CA ALA A 77 -12.93 -0.13 18.33
C ALA A 77 -11.40 -0.02 18.20
N GLY A 78 -10.92 1.21 18.23
CA GLY A 78 -9.50 1.53 18.23
C GLY A 78 -9.26 3.00 18.48
N ASN A 79 -8.01 3.42 18.64
CA ASN A 79 -7.65 4.81 18.87
C ASN A 79 -6.27 5.10 18.24
N ARG A 80 -6.23 5.88 17.17
CA ARG A 80 -4.98 6.25 16.47
C ARG A 80 -4.21 4.99 16.04
N ILE A 81 -3.12 4.68 16.74
CA ILE A 81 -2.23 3.53 16.48
C ILE A 81 -2.64 2.25 17.23
N LEU A 82 -3.68 2.32 18.04
CA LEU A 82 -4.14 1.21 18.89
C LEU A 82 -5.41 0.59 18.33
N VAL A 83 -5.49 -0.74 18.33
CA VAL A 83 -6.69 -1.50 17.99
C VAL A 83 -7.06 -2.43 19.13
N GLU A 84 -8.35 -2.52 19.46
CA GLU A 84 -8.88 -3.49 20.39
C GLU A 84 -9.38 -4.72 19.63
N LEU A 85 -9.01 -5.92 20.11
CA LEU A 85 -9.52 -7.19 19.61
C LEU A 85 -10.74 -7.62 20.43
N ASP A 86 -11.49 -8.58 19.91
CA ASP A 86 -12.75 -9.06 20.48
C ASP A 86 -12.57 -9.82 21.80
N ASP A 87 -11.33 -10.24 22.12
CA ASP A 87 -10.94 -10.75 23.44
C ASP A 87 -10.63 -9.64 24.46
N GLY A 88 -10.78 -8.38 24.08
CA GLY A 88 -10.46 -7.20 24.88
C GLY A 88 -8.98 -6.86 24.95
N SER A 89 -8.10 -7.60 24.28
CA SER A 89 -6.69 -7.21 24.16
C SER A 89 -6.55 -5.95 23.29
N VAL A 90 -5.52 -5.16 23.57
CA VAL A 90 -5.20 -3.95 22.79
C VAL A 90 -3.78 -4.05 22.28
N LYS A 91 -3.57 -3.71 21.01
CA LYS A 91 -2.28 -3.81 20.35
C LYS A 91 -1.96 -2.56 19.55
N TYR A 92 -0.67 -2.24 19.41
CA TYR A 92 -0.20 -1.27 18.42
C TYR A 92 -0.36 -1.87 17.02
N ASP A 93 -1.10 -1.22 16.13
CA ASP A 93 -1.21 -1.63 14.73
C ASP A 93 -0.17 -0.90 13.89
N MET A 94 0.95 -1.58 13.64
CA MET A 94 2.07 -1.06 12.87
C MET A 94 2.09 -1.59 11.43
N VAL A 95 1.01 -2.24 10.97
CA VAL A 95 0.91 -2.73 9.59
C VAL A 95 -0.35 -2.27 8.87
N GLY A 96 -1.37 -1.82 9.60
CA GLY A 96 -2.59 -1.26 9.04
C GLY A 96 -3.23 -2.10 7.94
N GLY A 97 -3.41 -3.43 8.17
CA GLY A 97 -3.96 -4.37 7.20
C GLY A 97 -3.17 -4.44 5.87
N ILE A 98 -1.85 -4.30 5.91
CA ILE A 98 -0.93 -4.13 4.77
C ILE A 98 -1.07 -2.73 4.14
N GLY A 99 -1.20 -1.72 4.99
CA GLY A 99 -1.04 -0.31 4.61
C GLY A 99 -2.29 0.40 4.11
N TYR A 100 -3.50 -0.11 4.36
CA TYR A 100 -4.71 0.61 3.94
C TYR A 100 -5.26 1.59 5.00
N THR A 101 -4.70 1.65 6.21
CA THR A 101 -5.13 2.58 7.26
C THR A 101 -4.08 3.67 7.54
N PRO A 102 -3.83 4.63 6.63
CA PRO A 102 -2.80 5.64 6.82
C PRO A 102 -3.10 6.59 7.98
N LEU A 103 -4.38 6.75 8.34
CA LEU A 103 -4.89 7.60 9.42
C LEU A 103 -5.26 6.81 10.69
N GLY A 104 -4.84 5.55 10.79
CA GLY A 104 -5.08 4.71 11.96
C GLY A 104 -6.54 4.37 12.20
N HIS A 105 -6.89 4.18 13.48
CA HIS A 105 -8.19 3.72 13.92
C HIS A 105 -9.07 4.86 14.44
N ALA A 106 -10.38 4.74 14.26
CA ALA A 106 -11.43 5.65 14.75
C ALA A 106 -11.20 7.13 14.39
N HIS A 107 -10.65 7.42 13.20
CA HIS A 107 -10.43 8.80 12.76
C HIS A 107 -11.79 9.51 12.54
N PRO A 108 -12.09 10.59 13.28
CA PRO A 108 -13.44 11.18 13.31
C PRO A 108 -13.91 11.69 11.94
N GLU A 109 -13.00 12.24 11.14
CA GLU A 109 -13.36 12.77 9.82
C GLU A 109 -13.65 11.67 8.80
N LEU A 110 -13.02 10.49 8.93
CA LEU A 110 -13.31 9.35 8.06
C LEU A 110 -14.67 8.73 8.43
N ILE A 111 -14.97 8.63 9.72
CA ILE A 111 -16.29 8.15 10.19
C ILE A 111 -17.38 9.10 9.70
N ARG A 112 -17.19 10.42 9.85
CA ARG A 112 -18.13 11.44 9.34
C ARG A 112 -18.34 11.31 7.84
N ALA A 113 -17.27 11.18 7.05
CA ALA A 113 -17.35 11.02 5.61
C ALA A 113 -18.13 9.76 5.21
N ALA A 114 -17.86 8.61 5.87
CA ALA A 114 -18.55 7.37 5.63
C ALA A 114 -20.06 7.47 5.94
N LEU A 115 -20.41 7.97 7.13
CA LEU A 115 -21.80 8.12 7.56
C LEU A 115 -22.57 9.09 6.66
N GLY A 116 -21.95 10.21 6.28
CA GLY A 116 -22.54 11.17 5.33
C GLY A 116 -22.85 10.53 3.99
N ALA A 117 -21.94 9.72 3.48
CA ALA A 117 -22.15 9.02 2.22
C ALA A 117 -23.18 7.89 2.29
N CYS A 118 -23.43 7.30 3.47
CA CYS A 118 -24.48 6.30 3.67
C CYS A 118 -25.90 6.85 3.62
N VAL A 119 -26.08 8.18 3.61
CA VAL A 119 -27.38 8.82 3.44
C VAL A 119 -27.82 8.84 1.97
N GLU A 120 -26.90 8.63 1.03
CA GLU A 120 -27.24 8.51 -0.38
C GLU A 120 -27.97 7.18 -0.67
N ASP A 121 -28.91 7.21 -1.63
CA ASP A 121 -29.70 6.03 -2.00
C ASP A 121 -28.88 4.92 -2.65
N ASN A 122 -27.84 5.28 -3.38
CA ASN A 122 -26.98 4.33 -4.10
C ASN A 122 -25.69 4.05 -3.35
N LEU A 123 -25.63 2.91 -2.66
CA LEU A 123 -24.46 2.47 -1.91
C LEU A 123 -23.37 1.78 -2.75
N LYS A 124 -23.65 1.47 -4.03
CA LYS A 124 -22.73 0.84 -4.97
C LYS A 124 -22.68 1.61 -6.28
N HIS A 125 -21.48 1.82 -6.79
CA HIS A 125 -21.25 2.52 -8.05
C HIS A 125 -20.70 1.59 -9.13
N GLY A 126 -21.21 1.81 -10.34
CA GLY A 126 -20.71 1.21 -11.57
C GLY A 126 -20.76 2.23 -12.70
N HIS A 127 -20.45 1.79 -13.94
CA HIS A 127 -20.41 2.70 -15.08
C HIS A 127 -21.77 3.13 -15.62
N LEU A 128 -22.85 2.42 -15.25
CA LEU A 128 -24.21 2.79 -15.65
C LEU A 128 -24.91 3.67 -14.61
N GLN A 129 -24.53 3.53 -13.35
CA GLN A 129 -25.12 4.28 -12.26
C GLN A 129 -24.02 4.74 -11.32
N ALA A 130 -23.80 6.04 -11.27
CA ALA A 130 -22.79 6.68 -10.45
C ALA A 130 -23.33 7.97 -9.87
N THR A 131 -22.90 8.30 -8.65
CA THR A 131 -23.17 9.57 -7.99
C THR A 131 -21.89 10.38 -7.83
N ARG A 132 -22.00 11.58 -7.30
CA ARG A 132 -20.85 12.52 -7.18
C ARG A 132 -19.63 11.97 -6.45
N PRO A 133 -19.74 11.22 -5.33
CA PRO A 133 -18.56 10.74 -4.61
C PRO A 133 -17.54 10.00 -5.47
N LEU A 134 -17.99 9.21 -6.46
CA LEU A 134 -17.08 8.54 -7.39
C LEU A 134 -16.25 9.53 -8.21
N TYR A 135 -16.91 10.53 -8.79
CA TYR A 135 -16.24 11.52 -9.64
C TYR A 135 -15.41 12.51 -8.83
N ASP A 136 -15.89 12.93 -7.67
CA ASP A 136 -15.18 13.81 -6.76
C ASP A 136 -13.87 13.17 -6.24
N PHE A 137 -13.91 11.87 -5.94
CA PHE A 137 -12.72 11.10 -5.59
C PHE A 137 -11.76 10.97 -6.78
N SER A 138 -12.30 10.62 -7.97
CA SER A 138 -11.50 10.47 -9.18
C SER A 138 -10.83 11.77 -9.60
N ASP A 139 -11.56 12.88 -9.53
CA ASP A 139 -11.01 14.23 -9.81
C ASP A 139 -9.94 14.63 -8.79
N LYS A 140 -10.17 14.36 -7.50
CA LYS A 140 -9.20 14.68 -6.46
C LYS A 140 -7.87 13.93 -6.65
N ILE A 141 -7.89 12.63 -6.86
CA ILE A 141 -6.66 11.84 -7.07
C ILE A 141 -5.95 12.25 -8.36
N LEU A 142 -6.70 12.50 -9.43
CA LEU A 142 -6.15 12.93 -10.70
C LEU A 142 -5.53 14.34 -10.60
N THR A 143 -6.18 15.26 -9.92
CA THR A 143 -5.64 16.62 -9.65
C THR A 143 -4.31 16.54 -8.90
N LEU A 144 -4.19 15.65 -7.92
CA LEU A 144 -2.93 15.43 -7.20
C LEU A 144 -1.85 14.87 -8.13
N ALA A 145 -2.18 13.85 -8.92
CA ALA A 145 -1.23 13.21 -9.82
C ALA A 145 -0.70 14.15 -10.93
N LYS A 146 -1.56 15.01 -11.49
CA LYS A 146 -1.21 15.97 -12.53
C LYS A 146 -0.15 17.00 -12.13
N ARG A 147 0.07 17.22 -10.85
CA ARG A 147 1.04 18.22 -10.36
C ARG A 147 2.46 17.94 -10.83
N LYS A 148 2.81 16.67 -10.95
CA LYS A 148 4.16 16.21 -11.23
C LYS A 148 4.21 15.10 -12.29
N SER A 149 3.16 14.98 -13.12
CA SER A 149 3.11 13.98 -14.18
C SER A 149 2.24 14.42 -15.36
N ARG A 150 2.24 13.59 -16.42
CA ARG A 150 1.42 13.77 -17.63
C ARG A 150 0.10 12.99 -17.58
N LEU A 151 -0.29 12.47 -16.41
CA LEU A 151 -1.52 11.70 -16.24
C LEU A 151 -2.75 12.58 -16.43
N GLU A 152 -3.73 12.15 -17.21
CA GLU A 152 -4.90 12.97 -17.57
C GLU A 152 -6.25 12.30 -17.28
N HIS A 153 -6.26 10.98 -17.07
CA HIS A 153 -7.48 10.19 -16.88
C HIS A 153 -7.39 9.26 -15.69
N ALA A 154 -8.53 8.91 -15.13
CA ALA A 154 -8.67 8.02 -13.98
C ALA A 154 -9.82 7.02 -14.19
N PHE A 155 -9.59 5.76 -13.83
CA PHE A 155 -10.60 4.71 -13.83
C PHE A 155 -10.58 3.95 -12.51
N VAL A 156 -11.68 3.99 -11.75
CA VAL A 156 -11.79 3.34 -10.45
C VAL A 156 -12.07 1.85 -10.54
N SER A 157 -11.63 1.10 -9.56
CA SER A 157 -11.74 -0.37 -9.49
C SER A 157 -11.94 -0.83 -8.04
N ALA A 158 -12.60 -1.96 -7.86
CA ALA A 158 -12.89 -2.55 -6.55
C ALA A 158 -11.67 -3.12 -5.81
N GLY A 159 -10.48 -3.09 -6.40
CA GLY A 159 -9.26 -3.59 -5.75
C GLY A 159 -8.01 -3.36 -6.58
N GLY A 160 -6.81 -3.38 -5.93
CA GLY A 160 -5.53 -3.13 -6.59
C GLY A 160 -5.22 -4.10 -7.74
N ALA A 161 -5.52 -5.39 -7.58
CA ALA A 161 -5.36 -6.35 -8.67
C ALA A 161 -6.24 -6.02 -9.88
N MET A 162 -7.46 -5.50 -9.66
CA MET A 162 -8.35 -5.08 -10.75
C MET A 162 -7.86 -3.79 -11.42
N ALA A 163 -7.29 -2.86 -10.66
CA ALA A 163 -6.64 -1.69 -11.22
C ALA A 163 -5.47 -2.10 -12.14
N ASN A 164 -4.68 -3.08 -11.71
CA ASN A 164 -3.57 -3.64 -12.49
C ASN A 164 -4.07 -4.41 -13.73
N GLU A 165 -5.16 -5.19 -13.65
CA GLU A 165 -5.78 -5.81 -14.83
C GLU A 165 -6.25 -4.77 -15.84
N ASN A 166 -6.82 -3.65 -15.40
CA ASN A 166 -7.22 -2.56 -16.28
C ASN A 166 -6.02 -1.87 -16.93
N ALA A 167 -4.95 -1.63 -16.20
CA ALA A 167 -3.70 -1.10 -16.72
C ALA A 167 -3.11 -2.01 -17.82
N LEU A 168 -3.08 -3.32 -17.57
CA LEU A 168 -2.60 -4.31 -18.55
C LEU A 168 -3.46 -4.33 -19.80
N LYS A 169 -4.79 -4.26 -19.68
CA LYS A 169 -5.71 -4.19 -20.83
C LYS A 169 -5.44 -2.95 -21.67
N ILE A 170 -5.19 -1.79 -21.04
CA ILE A 170 -4.82 -0.55 -21.73
C ILE A 170 -3.52 -0.76 -22.54
N CYS A 171 -2.49 -1.32 -21.90
CA CYS A 171 -1.21 -1.60 -22.54
C CYS A 171 -1.37 -2.53 -23.75
N TYR A 172 -2.10 -3.64 -23.60
CA TYR A 172 -2.35 -4.58 -24.71
C TYR A 172 -3.14 -3.95 -25.85
N GLN A 173 -4.18 -3.15 -25.54
CA GLN A 173 -4.94 -2.48 -26.61
C GLN A 173 -4.08 -1.47 -27.35
N LYS A 174 -3.26 -0.68 -26.66
CA LYS A 174 -2.39 0.33 -27.25
C LYS A 174 -1.31 -0.27 -28.15
N HIS A 175 -0.68 -1.35 -27.70
CA HIS A 175 0.48 -1.96 -28.35
C HIS A 175 0.16 -3.25 -29.11
N ALA A 176 -1.14 -3.53 -29.38
CA ALA A 176 -1.51 -4.73 -30.13
C ALA A 176 -0.69 -4.86 -31.43
N PRO A 177 -0.17 -6.05 -31.77
CA PRO A 177 -0.40 -7.38 -31.17
C PRO A 177 0.62 -7.77 -30.06
N ALA A 178 1.33 -6.85 -29.44
CA ALA A 178 2.27 -7.14 -28.36
C ALA A 178 1.57 -7.88 -27.20
N ASN A 179 2.19 -8.94 -26.70
CA ASN A 179 1.61 -9.82 -25.70
C ASN A 179 2.57 -10.20 -24.56
N ARG A 180 3.75 -9.59 -24.52
CA ARG A 180 4.76 -9.79 -23.47
C ARG A 180 4.75 -8.63 -22.49
N VAL A 181 5.09 -8.93 -21.24
CA VAL A 181 5.23 -7.97 -20.14
C VAL A 181 6.66 -8.07 -19.61
N ILE A 182 7.25 -6.94 -19.26
CA ILE A 182 8.49 -6.91 -18.49
C ILE A 182 8.15 -6.54 -17.05
N ALA A 183 8.75 -7.24 -16.09
CA ALA A 183 8.60 -6.96 -14.66
C ALA A 183 9.94 -7.15 -13.93
N PHE A 184 10.07 -6.58 -12.75
CA PHE A 184 11.22 -6.87 -11.91
C PHE A 184 11.05 -8.18 -11.14
N LYS A 185 12.16 -8.84 -10.82
CA LYS A 185 12.17 -9.95 -9.87
C LYS A 185 11.58 -9.51 -8.53
N HIS A 186 10.94 -10.43 -7.83
CA HIS A 186 10.30 -10.23 -6.53
C HIS A 186 9.15 -9.23 -6.51
N CYS A 187 8.60 -8.88 -7.66
CA CYS A 187 7.44 -8.00 -7.78
C CYS A 187 6.15 -8.68 -7.29
N PHE A 188 5.20 -7.86 -6.84
CA PHE A 188 3.87 -8.29 -6.44
C PHE A 188 2.81 -7.45 -7.17
N MET A 189 2.04 -8.07 -8.07
CA MET A 189 1.05 -7.38 -8.90
C MET A 189 -0.41 -7.66 -8.50
N GLY A 190 -0.66 -8.58 -7.58
CA GLY A 190 -2.01 -8.95 -7.14
C GLY A 190 -2.27 -10.46 -7.14
N ARG A 191 -3.55 -10.82 -6.96
CA ARG A 191 -3.99 -12.21 -6.77
C ARG A 191 -5.03 -12.70 -7.79
N THR A 192 -5.35 -11.94 -8.83
CA THR A 192 -6.08 -12.45 -10.00
C THR A 192 -5.17 -13.44 -10.75
N VAL A 193 -5.76 -14.25 -11.63
CA VAL A 193 -4.98 -15.25 -12.38
C VAL A 193 -3.83 -14.60 -13.14
N THR A 194 -4.09 -13.50 -13.87
CA THR A 194 -3.05 -12.80 -14.64
C THR A 194 -2.02 -12.13 -13.73
N MET A 195 -2.47 -11.40 -12.71
CA MET A 195 -1.56 -10.66 -11.84
C MET A 195 -0.68 -11.58 -10.99
N CYS A 196 -1.15 -12.75 -10.57
CA CYS A 196 -0.30 -13.72 -9.87
C CYS A 196 0.70 -14.43 -10.80
N GLN A 197 0.44 -14.47 -12.11
CA GLN A 197 1.39 -14.97 -13.12
C GLN A 197 2.50 -13.94 -13.38
N ILE A 198 2.17 -12.64 -13.42
CA ILE A 198 3.15 -11.56 -13.56
C ILE A 198 3.98 -11.40 -12.28
N GLY A 199 3.35 -11.55 -11.11
CA GLY A 199 4.04 -11.50 -9.82
C GLY A 199 5.11 -12.59 -9.69
N ASP A 200 6.31 -12.23 -9.25
CA ASP A 200 7.45 -13.17 -9.16
C ASP A 200 7.51 -13.88 -7.80
N SER A 201 6.53 -14.73 -7.54
CA SER A 201 6.51 -15.57 -6.34
C SER A 201 5.78 -16.89 -6.56
N ALA A 202 6.51 -17.99 -6.55
CA ALA A 202 5.93 -19.34 -6.65
C ALA A 202 4.95 -19.62 -5.51
N ALA A 203 5.19 -19.08 -4.30
CA ALA A 203 4.31 -19.22 -3.16
C ALA A 203 2.93 -18.56 -3.37
N TYR A 204 2.82 -17.59 -4.24
CA TYR A 204 1.55 -16.93 -4.55
C TYR A 204 0.82 -17.58 -5.73
N ARG A 205 1.53 -18.26 -6.61
CA ARG A 205 0.97 -18.95 -7.76
C ARG A 205 0.30 -20.28 -7.41
N GLN A 206 0.95 -21.12 -6.59
CA GLN A 206 0.40 -22.36 -6.04
C GLN A 206 -0.35 -23.25 -7.07
N GLY A 207 0.26 -23.51 -8.23
CA GLY A 207 -0.35 -24.33 -9.28
C GLY A 207 -1.11 -23.56 -10.37
N VAL A 208 -1.25 -22.23 -10.26
CA VAL A 208 -1.74 -21.41 -11.39
C VAL A 208 -0.72 -21.51 -12.54
N PRO A 209 -1.15 -21.91 -13.76
CA PRO A 209 -0.25 -22.06 -14.91
C PRO A 209 0.34 -20.73 -15.33
N LEU A 210 1.58 -20.74 -15.82
CA LEU A 210 2.24 -19.55 -16.37
C LEU A 210 1.92 -19.43 -17.85
N SER A 211 0.78 -18.83 -18.21
CA SER A 211 0.36 -18.56 -19.58
C SER A 211 0.65 -17.13 -20.04
N THR A 212 0.89 -16.20 -19.10
CA THR A 212 1.32 -14.84 -19.42
C THR A 212 2.82 -14.81 -19.69
N LEU A 213 3.22 -14.20 -20.79
CA LEU A 213 4.62 -14.09 -21.20
C LEU A 213 5.29 -12.95 -20.44
N VAL A 214 6.09 -13.29 -19.43
CA VAL A 214 6.77 -12.30 -18.60
C VAL A 214 8.29 -12.48 -18.69
N ASP A 215 8.99 -11.39 -18.96
CA ASP A 215 10.45 -11.32 -18.93
C ASP A 215 10.89 -10.56 -17.68
N TYR A 216 11.65 -11.23 -16.80
CA TYR A 216 12.06 -10.63 -15.53
C TYR A 216 13.43 -9.96 -15.61
N MET A 217 13.48 -8.71 -15.17
CA MET A 217 14.70 -7.93 -14.95
C MET A 217 15.18 -8.01 -13.51
N GLY A 218 16.47 -7.83 -13.29
CA GLY A 218 17.04 -7.64 -11.95
C GLY A 218 16.60 -6.28 -11.39
N PHE A 219 16.24 -6.25 -10.10
CA PHE A 219 16.06 -4.99 -9.39
C PHE A 219 17.41 -4.46 -8.91
N TRP A 220 17.51 -3.14 -8.69
CA TRP A 220 18.71 -2.54 -8.14
C TRP A 220 19.12 -3.20 -6.81
N ASN A 221 20.40 -3.41 -6.63
CA ASN A 221 20.98 -4.01 -5.45
C ASN A 221 22.35 -3.42 -5.18
N ALA A 222 22.56 -2.86 -3.99
CA ALA A 222 23.80 -2.19 -3.61
C ALA A 222 25.04 -3.12 -3.67
N ASP A 223 24.90 -4.40 -3.33
CA ASP A 223 25.98 -5.38 -3.41
C ASP A 223 26.35 -5.70 -4.86
N ALA A 224 25.38 -5.86 -5.73
CA ALA A 224 25.59 -6.03 -7.16
C ALA A 224 26.27 -4.78 -7.78
N ALA A 225 25.82 -3.58 -7.41
CA ALA A 225 26.43 -2.34 -7.84
C ALA A 225 27.93 -2.28 -7.45
N ARG A 226 28.25 -2.58 -6.19
CA ARG A 226 29.64 -2.63 -5.72
C ARG A 226 30.49 -3.65 -6.50
N LYS A 227 29.95 -4.85 -6.75
CA LYS A 227 30.67 -5.92 -7.50
C LYS A 227 30.90 -5.56 -8.96
N LEU A 228 30.02 -4.77 -9.57
CA LEU A 228 30.14 -4.32 -10.95
C LEU A 228 30.96 -3.03 -11.10
N GLY A 229 31.37 -2.39 -10.01
CA GLY A 229 32.15 -1.16 -10.04
C GLY A 229 31.35 0.13 -9.82
N GLY A 230 30.15 0.04 -9.30
CA GLY A 230 29.29 1.17 -8.91
C GLY A 230 27.92 1.17 -9.59
N ASP A 231 27.07 2.11 -9.17
CA ASP A 231 25.70 2.24 -9.68
C ASP A 231 25.65 2.43 -11.20
N LYS A 232 26.54 3.24 -11.76
CA LYS A 232 26.62 3.47 -13.20
C LYS A 232 26.82 2.18 -13.99
N ALA A 233 27.76 1.33 -13.55
CA ALA A 233 28.03 0.06 -14.22
C ALA A 233 26.85 -0.93 -14.11
N LEU A 234 26.16 -0.95 -12.98
CA LEU A 234 24.91 -1.73 -12.82
C LEU A 234 23.81 -1.21 -13.73
N ILE A 235 23.61 0.10 -13.82
CA ILE A 235 22.60 0.72 -14.69
C ILE A 235 22.90 0.38 -16.17
N GLU A 236 24.13 0.56 -16.63
CA GLU A 236 24.57 0.21 -17.99
C GLU A 236 24.32 -1.27 -18.29
N HIS A 237 24.63 -2.15 -17.33
CA HIS A 237 24.39 -3.59 -17.45
C HIS A 237 22.89 -3.93 -17.57
N GLU A 238 22.04 -3.37 -16.72
CA GLU A 238 20.60 -3.65 -16.80
C GLU A 238 19.95 -3.01 -18.04
N CYS A 239 20.40 -1.84 -18.50
CA CYS A 239 19.98 -1.26 -19.78
C CYS A 239 20.39 -2.14 -20.95
N TRP A 240 21.60 -2.69 -20.94
CA TRP A 240 22.04 -3.64 -21.96
C TRP A 240 21.16 -4.90 -21.96
N ARG A 241 20.85 -5.46 -20.80
CA ARG A 241 19.95 -6.62 -20.67
C ARG A 241 18.55 -6.32 -21.21
N LEU A 242 18.00 -5.15 -20.89
CA LEU A 242 16.70 -4.71 -21.38
C LEU A 242 16.72 -4.58 -22.91
N GLN A 243 17.77 -4.01 -23.49
CA GLN A 243 17.92 -3.93 -24.95
C GLN A 243 17.97 -5.31 -25.59
N GLN A 244 18.67 -6.29 -24.98
CA GLN A 244 18.68 -7.68 -25.49
C GLN A 244 17.28 -8.31 -25.52
N LEU A 245 16.38 -7.97 -24.59
CA LEU A 245 14.98 -8.41 -24.65
C LEU A 245 14.25 -7.78 -25.82
N PHE A 246 14.44 -6.49 -26.07
CA PHE A 246 13.82 -5.79 -27.21
C PHE A 246 14.32 -6.30 -28.56
N ASP A 247 15.62 -6.59 -28.66
CA ASP A 247 16.23 -7.15 -29.88
C ASP A 247 15.75 -8.58 -30.16
N ARG A 248 15.59 -9.37 -29.09
CA ARG A 248 15.10 -10.75 -29.18
C ARG A 248 13.62 -10.84 -29.55
N TYR A 249 12.80 -9.93 -29.04
CA TYR A 249 11.35 -9.91 -29.22
C TYR A 249 10.87 -8.53 -29.74
N PRO A 250 11.26 -8.15 -30.96
CA PRO A 250 11.00 -6.81 -31.46
C PRO A 250 9.51 -6.50 -31.52
N ARG A 251 9.11 -5.42 -30.86
CA ARG A 251 7.72 -4.94 -30.74
C ARG A 251 6.73 -5.93 -30.10
N GLN A 252 7.20 -6.86 -29.28
CA GLN A 252 6.33 -7.82 -28.59
C GLN A 252 6.05 -7.46 -27.13
N HIS A 253 6.78 -6.50 -26.54
CA HIS A 253 6.54 -6.04 -25.18
C HIS A 253 5.51 -4.91 -25.16
N ALA A 254 4.40 -5.11 -24.44
CA ALA A 254 3.36 -4.11 -24.28
C ALA A 254 3.69 -3.09 -23.19
N CYS A 255 4.32 -3.54 -22.11
CA CYS A 255 4.66 -2.69 -20.97
C CYS A 255 5.83 -3.23 -20.15
N PHE A 256 6.48 -2.33 -19.42
CA PHE A 256 7.32 -2.65 -18.26
C PHE A 256 6.65 -2.13 -17.00
N ILE A 257 6.42 -3.01 -16.02
CA ILE A 257 5.80 -2.70 -14.74
C ILE A 257 6.89 -2.42 -13.71
N PHE A 258 6.81 -1.26 -13.06
CA PHE A 258 7.73 -0.80 -12.03
C PHE A 258 7.02 -0.66 -10.70
N GLU A 259 7.34 -1.47 -9.68
CA GLU A 259 7.16 -1.05 -8.29
C GLU A 259 8.37 -0.17 -7.93
N LEU A 260 8.21 1.14 -7.83
CA LEU A 260 9.30 2.07 -7.50
C LEU A 260 9.84 1.86 -6.07
N VAL A 261 8.99 1.30 -5.20
CA VAL A 261 9.36 0.72 -3.91
C VAL A 261 8.71 -0.65 -3.85
N GLN A 262 9.50 -1.71 -3.93
CA GLN A 262 8.98 -3.09 -3.93
C GLN A 262 8.34 -3.43 -2.58
N GLY A 263 7.03 -3.65 -2.55
CA GLY A 263 6.29 -3.95 -1.33
C GLY A 263 6.67 -5.29 -0.72
N GLU A 264 6.33 -6.36 -1.41
CA GLU A 264 6.64 -7.74 -0.98
C GLU A 264 8.13 -8.08 -1.20
N GLY A 265 8.81 -7.36 -2.08
CA GLY A 265 10.25 -7.51 -2.34
C GLY A 265 11.17 -6.98 -1.23
N GLY A 266 10.63 -6.40 -0.15
CA GLY A 266 11.42 -6.02 1.03
C GLY A 266 11.58 -4.52 1.25
N PHE A 267 10.68 -3.70 0.72
CA PHE A 267 10.74 -2.23 0.75
C PHE A 267 12.03 -1.67 0.16
N THR A 268 12.48 -2.34 -0.90
CA THR A 268 13.66 -1.92 -1.66
C THR A 268 13.26 -0.89 -2.70
N THR A 269 14.07 0.15 -2.85
CA THR A 269 13.99 1.15 -3.92
C THR A 269 15.34 1.27 -4.61
N ALA A 270 15.43 2.08 -5.64
CA ALA A 270 16.66 2.29 -6.41
C ALA A 270 16.93 3.80 -6.58
N PRO A 271 18.15 4.20 -6.94
CA PRO A 271 18.43 5.55 -7.38
C PRO A 271 17.55 5.95 -8.57
N ARG A 272 17.21 7.24 -8.66
CA ARG A 272 16.44 7.81 -9.78
C ARG A 272 16.96 7.39 -11.14
N GLU A 273 18.28 7.46 -11.32
CA GLU A 273 18.97 7.19 -12.58
C GLU A 273 18.76 5.75 -13.06
N PHE A 274 18.63 4.79 -12.15
CA PHE A 274 18.31 3.41 -12.49
C PHE A 274 16.97 3.30 -13.19
N PHE A 275 15.93 3.89 -12.61
CA PHE A 275 14.61 3.88 -13.22
C PHE A 275 14.54 4.73 -14.47
N ALA A 276 15.06 5.95 -14.45
CA ALA A 276 15.01 6.87 -15.59
C ALA A 276 15.65 6.26 -16.85
N SER A 277 16.82 5.64 -16.72
CA SER A 277 17.51 5.01 -17.85
C SER A 277 16.72 3.85 -18.47
N LEU A 278 16.09 3.01 -17.63
CA LEU A 278 15.23 1.91 -18.11
C LEU A 278 13.93 2.45 -18.74
N MET A 279 13.32 3.47 -18.14
CA MET A 279 12.09 4.10 -18.66
C MET A 279 12.35 4.81 -20.00
N GLU A 280 13.48 5.49 -20.16
CA GLU A 280 13.89 6.08 -21.44
C GLU A 280 14.05 5.03 -22.52
N LEU A 281 14.67 3.90 -22.16
CA LEU A 281 14.86 2.79 -23.09
C LEU A 281 13.52 2.17 -23.52
N CYS A 282 12.55 2.03 -22.57
CA CYS A 282 11.19 1.62 -22.88
C CYS A 282 10.52 2.56 -23.87
N LYS A 283 10.59 3.87 -23.65
CA LYS A 283 10.01 4.88 -24.54
C LYS A 283 10.61 4.82 -25.94
N LYS A 284 11.92 4.68 -26.08
CA LYS A 284 12.60 4.51 -27.39
C LYS A 284 12.13 3.27 -28.16
N ASN A 285 11.72 2.23 -27.46
CA ASN A 285 11.24 0.98 -28.04
C ASN A 285 9.71 0.86 -28.12
N GLY A 286 8.97 1.93 -27.78
CA GLY A 286 7.51 1.95 -27.82
C GLY A 286 6.85 1.01 -26.80
N VAL A 287 7.42 0.89 -25.62
CA VAL A 287 6.94 0.06 -24.51
C VAL A 287 6.38 0.96 -23.41
N ALA A 288 5.16 0.69 -22.96
CA ALA A 288 4.52 1.47 -21.90
C ALA A 288 5.29 1.40 -20.59
N VAL A 289 5.44 2.53 -19.92
CA VAL A 289 6.00 2.66 -18.59
C VAL A 289 4.86 2.70 -17.58
N TRP A 290 4.73 1.65 -16.77
CA TRP A 290 3.66 1.52 -15.79
C TRP A 290 4.22 1.40 -14.39
N ALA A 291 3.95 2.42 -13.54
CA ALA A 291 4.30 2.41 -12.12
C ALA A 291 3.15 1.83 -11.29
N ASP A 292 3.42 0.71 -10.58
CA ASP A 292 2.50 0.17 -9.58
C ASP A 292 2.78 0.84 -8.23
N GLU A 293 1.90 1.73 -7.84
CA GLU A 293 1.94 2.44 -6.56
C GLU A 293 0.83 2.00 -5.58
N VAL A 294 0.24 0.83 -5.79
CA VAL A 294 -0.82 0.31 -4.91
C VAL A 294 -0.38 0.25 -3.45
N GLN A 295 0.90 0.01 -3.17
CA GLN A 295 1.41 -0.02 -1.79
C GLN A 295 2.19 1.23 -1.39
N SER A 296 2.85 1.90 -2.32
CA SER A 296 3.72 3.06 -2.05
C SER A 296 2.95 4.38 -1.96
N PHE A 297 1.80 4.51 -2.64
CA PHE A 297 1.01 5.72 -2.62
C PHE A 297 0.69 6.19 -1.19
N GLY A 298 0.95 7.47 -0.93
CA GLY A 298 0.71 8.11 0.35
C GLY A 298 1.67 7.71 1.47
N ARG A 299 2.70 6.90 1.18
CA ARG A 299 3.60 6.33 2.20
C ARG A 299 5.07 6.64 2.00
N THR A 300 5.47 7.22 0.87
CA THR A 300 6.84 7.66 0.63
C THR A 300 7.09 9.05 1.23
N THR A 301 8.25 9.66 0.94
CA THR A 301 8.54 11.04 1.35
C THR A 301 7.83 12.10 0.50
N GLU A 302 7.16 11.67 -0.56
CA GLU A 302 6.20 12.44 -1.34
C GLU A 302 4.90 11.62 -1.45
N MET A 303 3.82 12.19 -1.97
CA MET A 303 2.54 11.51 -2.06
C MET A 303 2.61 10.32 -3.02
N PHE A 304 3.24 10.50 -4.17
CA PHE A 304 3.55 9.42 -5.11
C PHE A 304 5.05 9.07 -5.09
N ALA A 305 5.37 7.80 -5.31
CA ALA A 305 6.77 7.39 -5.41
C ALA A 305 7.44 7.93 -6.69
N PHE A 306 6.68 8.13 -7.78
CA PHE A 306 7.20 8.79 -8.97
C PHE A 306 7.55 10.27 -8.72
N GLU A 307 6.83 10.96 -7.83
CA GLU A 307 7.18 12.33 -7.41
C GLU A 307 8.47 12.34 -6.60
N MET A 308 8.59 11.43 -5.63
CA MET A 308 9.78 11.29 -4.81
C MET A 308 11.05 11.08 -5.65
N LEU A 309 10.93 10.34 -6.74
CA LEU A 309 12.03 10.01 -7.65
C LEU A 309 12.12 10.92 -8.86
N ASP A 310 11.28 11.96 -8.97
CA ASP A 310 11.21 12.87 -10.12
C ASP A 310 11.11 12.11 -11.47
N LEU A 311 10.14 11.20 -11.56
CA LEU A 311 9.90 10.31 -12.69
C LEU A 311 8.57 10.55 -13.40
N GLY A 312 7.82 11.60 -13.02
CA GLY A 312 6.47 11.84 -13.53
C GLY A 312 6.37 12.03 -15.04
N ASP A 313 7.41 12.55 -15.69
CA ASP A 313 7.46 12.70 -17.15
C ASP A 313 7.65 11.37 -17.90
N TYR A 314 8.05 10.33 -17.19
CA TYR A 314 8.27 9.00 -17.78
C TYR A 314 7.04 8.11 -17.69
N VAL A 315 6.21 8.24 -16.65
CA VAL A 315 5.10 7.32 -16.41
C VAL A 315 3.96 7.54 -17.42
N ASP A 316 3.50 6.46 -18.01
CA ASP A 316 2.34 6.44 -18.91
C ASP A 316 1.08 5.99 -18.16
N ILE A 317 1.23 5.04 -17.23
CA ILE A 317 0.17 4.49 -16.41
C ILE A 317 0.67 4.39 -14.97
N VAL A 318 -0.21 4.73 -14.01
CA VAL A 318 0.03 4.56 -12.58
C VAL A 318 -1.18 3.89 -11.95
N THR A 319 -0.96 2.85 -11.15
CA THR A 319 -2.03 2.22 -10.37
C THR A 319 -1.85 2.53 -8.90
N VAL A 320 -2.93 2.94 -8.23
CA VAL A 320 -2.95 3.27 -6.80
C VAL A 320 -4.04 2.52 -6.06
N GLY A 321 -3.85 2.34 -4.75
CA GLY A 321 -4.80 1.61 -3.92
C GLY A 321 -4.46 1.73 -2.44
N LYS A 322 -4.94 0.78 -1.63
CA LYS A 322 -4.71 0.72 -0.18
C LYS A 322 -5.02 2.04 0.53
N SER A 323 -4.05 2.96 0.67
CA SER A 323 -4.23 4.24 1.37
C SER A 323 -5.38 5.09 0.80
N THR A 324 -5.68 4.96 -0.49
CA THR A 324 -6.78 5.67 -1.16
C THR A 324 -8.17 5.15 -0.82
N GLN A 325 -8.29 4.03 -0.11
CA GLN A 325 -9.52 3.29 0.20
C GLN A 325 -10.19 2.67 -1.04
N ALA A 326 -10.25 3.37 -2.16
CA ALA A 326 -10.64 2.86 -3.47
C ALA A 326 -9.40 2.72 -4.37
N CYS A 327 -9.42 1.82 -5.35
CA CYS A 327 -8.29 1.60 -6.23
C CYS A 327 -8.52 2.27 -7.59
N VAL A 328 -7.46 2.82 -8.18
CA VAL A 328 -7.55 3.61 -9.41
C VAL A 328 -6.43 3.26 -10.38
N THR A 329 -6.76 3.20 -11.66
CA THR A 329 -5.81 3.23 -12.77
C THR A 329 -5.78 4.65 -13.33
N LEU A 330 -4.63 5.32 -13.24
CA LEU A 330 -4.37 6.62 -13.80
C LEU A 330 -3.57 6.45 -15.10
N TYR A 331 -3.87 7.21 -16.14
CA TYR A 331 -3.18 7.09 -17.41
C TYR A 331 -3.14 8.42 -18.18
N THR A 332 -2.15 8.54 -19.09
CA THR A 332 -2.00 9.71 -19.94
C THR A 332 -3.04 9.72 -21.08
N ALA A 333 -3.24 10.86 -21.72
CA ALA A 333 -4.13 10.99 -22.88
C ALA A 333 -3.79 9.98 -23.99
N GLU A 334 -2.50 9.70 -24.20
CA GLU A 334 -2.01 8.75 -25.20
C GLU A 334 -2.49 7.31 -24.94
N TYR A 335 -2.70 6.95 -23.65
CA TYR A 335 -3.16 5.64 -23.20
C TYR A 335 -4.66 5.60 -22.90
N ASN A 336 -5.42 6.61 -23.31
CA ASN A 336 -6.88 6.58 -23.18
C ASN A 336 -7.47 5.45 -24.04
N PRO A 337 -8.08 4.41 -23.45
CA PRO A 337 -8.53 3.23 -24.18
C PRO A 337 -9.75 3.53 -25.05
N LYS A 338 -9.93 2.69 -26.07
CA LYS A 338 -11.17 2.73 -26.87
C LYS A 338 -12.38 2.43 -25.97
N PRO A 339 -13.54 3.06 -26.26
CA PRO A 339 -14.77 2.81 -25.53
C PRO A 339 -15.11 1.32 -25.41
N GLY A 340 -15.56 0.90 -24.22
CA GLY A 340 -15.93 -0.49 -23.93
C GLY A 340 -14.80 -1.38 -23.42
N LEU A 341 -13.52 -0.96 -23.47
CA LEU A 341 -12.43 -1.76 -22.91
C LEU A 341 -12.51 -1.86 -21.39
N LEU A 342 -12.77 -0.73 -20.72
CA LEU A 342 -12.90 -0.65 -19.28
C LEU A 342 -14.37 -0.50 -18.89
N SER A 343 -14.86 -1.40 -18.08
CA SER A 343 -16.22 -1.39 -17.55
C SER A 343 -16.31 -2.23 -16.28
N GLY A 344 -17.33 -1.99 -15.46
CA GLY A 344 -17.63 -2.79 -14.27
C GLY A 344 -19.06 -2.57 -13.84
N THR A 345 -19.74 -3.66 -13.39
CA THR A 345 -21.09 -3.60 -12.84
C THR A 345 -21.11 -2.75 -11.58
N PHE A 346 -20.12 -2.94 -10.70
CA PHE A 346 -19.77 -1.99 -9.66
C PHE A 346 -18.25 -1.94 -9.47
N THR A 347 -17.74 -0.77 -9.15
CA THR A 347 -16.29 -0.49 -9.04
C THR A 347 -15.88 -0.04 -7.65
N GLY A 348 -16.85 0.13 -6.75
CA GLY A 348 -16.64 0.50 -5.36
C GLY A 348 -17.97 0.86 -4.67
N ALA A 349 -17.88 1.33 -3.44
CA ALA A 349 -19.00 1.79 -2.65
C ALA A 349 -18.95 3.31 -2.41
N THR A 350 -20.11 3.95 -2.31
CA THR A 350 -20.23 5.40 -2.03
C THR A 350 -19.41 5.82 -0.81
N PRO A 351 -19.47 5.12 0.34
CA PRO A 351 -18.62 5.44 1.49
C PRO A 351 -17.12 5.28 1.22
N GLU A 352 -16.70 4.32 0.40
CA GLU A 352 -15.28 4.15 0.04
C GLU A 352 -14.74 5.38 -0.70
N PHE A 353 -15.50 5.92 -1.65
CA PHE A 353 -15.11 7.11 -2.41
C PHE A 353 -15.09 8.38 -1.54
N ALA A 354 -16.10 8.55 -0.69
CA ALA A 354 -16.16 9.68 0.22
C ALA A 354 -15.01 9.65 1.25
N VAL A 355 -14.73 8.49 1.83
CA VAL A 355 -13.60 8.28 2.74
C VAL A 355 -12.29 8.46 1.99
N GLY A 356 -12.15 7.88 0.81
CA GLY A 356 -10.95 8.01 -0.02
C GLY A 356 -10.63 9.47 -0.36
N LYS A 357 -11.62 10.25 -0.79
CA LYS A 357 -11.46 11.69 -1.01
C LYS A 357 -10.97 12.40 0.25
N ARG A 358 -11.58 12.09 1.42
CA ARG A 358 -11.19 12.71 2.68
C ARG A 358 -9.79 12.33 3.12
N VAL A 359 -9.38 11.07 2.91
CA VAL A 359 -7.98 10.65 3.12
C VAL A 359 -7.03 11.49 2.27
N LEU A 360 -7.31 11.66 0.97
CA LEU A 360 -6.46 12.46 0.08
C LEU A 360 -6.33 13.92 0.55
N GLU A 361 -7.43 14.54 0.99
CA GLU A 361 -7.44 15.90 1.53
C GLU A 361 -6.59 16.03 2.80
N ILE A 362 -6.70 15.05 3.72
CA ILE A 362 -5.92 15.05 4.96
C ILE A 362 -4.44 14.81 4.66
N LEU A 363 -4.11 13.84 3.81
CA LEU A 363 -2.71 13.57 3.42
C LEU A 363 -2.06 14.82 2.79
N GLU A 364 -2.78 15.54 1.95
CA GLU A 364 -2.30 16.76 1.30
C GLU A 364 -2.01 17.90 2.29
N SER A 365 -2.87 18.06 3.31
CA SER A 365 -2.84 19.24 4.20
C SER A 365 -2.05 19.05 5.50
N SER A 366 -1.60 17.82 5.82
CA SER A 366 -1.07 17.49 7.16
C SER A 366 0.45 17.61 7.32
N GLY A 367 1.15 18.21 6.36
CA GLY A 367 2.62 18.39 6.44
C GLY A 367 3.39 17.04 6.47
N LEU A 368 2.88 16.04 5.75
CA LEU A 368 3.44 14.68 5.77
C LEU A 368 4.68 14.55 4.88
N TYR A 369 4.75 15.32 3.80
CA TYR A 369 5.68 15.12 2.70
C TYR A 369 6.81 16.15 2.68
N GLY A 370 7.81 15.89 1.83
CA GLY A 370 9.03 16.65 1.72
C GLY A 370 10.15 16.16 2.64
N PRO A 371 11.36 16.72 2.49
CA PRO A 371 12.56 16.27 3.20
C PRO A 371 12.47 16.41 4.73
N ASN A 372 11.64 17.33 5.21
CA ASN A 372 11.37 17.57 6.63
C ASN A 372 9.94 17.19 7.02
N GLY A 373 9.19 16.50 6.15
CA GLY A 373 7.84 16.03 6.40
C GLY A 373 7.77 14.94 7.48
N LYS A 374 6.60 14.72 8.04
CA LYS A 374 6.39 13.69 9.08
C LYS A 374 6.85 12.31 8.62
N ALA A 375 6.65 11.93 7.34
CA ALA A 375 7.10 10.64 6.80
C ALA A 375 8.62 10.46 6.94
N ALA A 376 9.42 11.47 6.60
CA ALA A 376 10.86 11.44 6.76
C ALA A 376 11.28 11.43 8.24
N GLN A 377 10.61 12.22 9.09
CA GLN A 377 10.87 12.26 10.52
C GLN A 377 10.59 10.91 11.21
N HIS A 378 9.45 10.28 10.91
CA HIS A 378 9.11 8.95 11.42
C HIS A 378 10.07 7.88 10.92
N HIS A 379 10.50 7.95 9.67
CA HIS A 379 11.51 7.03 9.13
C HIS A 379 12.84 7.13 9.88
N LYS A 380 13.29 8.36 10.15
CA LYS A 380 14.49 8.60 10.95
C LYS A 380 14.34 8.04 12.38
N ALA A 381 13.23 8.37 13.07
CA ALA A 381 12.97 7.87 14.41
C ALA A 381 12.94 6.34 14.47
N PHE A 382 12.33 5.69 13.49
CA PHE A 382 12.34 4.22 13.36
C PHE A 382 13.78 3.69 13.24
N ARG A 383 14.60 4.25 12.36
CA ARG A 383 16.02 3.85 12.20
C ARG A 383 16.83 4.05 13.48
N ASP A 384 16.59 5.14 14.20
CA ASP A 384 17.23 5.42 15.49
C ASP A 384 16.88 4.34 16.54
N GLN A 385 15.59 3.93 16.61
CA GLN A 385 15.16 2.85 17.50
C GLN A 385 15.78 1.49 17.13
N VAL A 386 15.84 1.15 15.84
CA VAL A 386 16.49 -0.09 15.38
C VAL A 386 17.99 -0.07 15.71
N SER A 387 18.64 1.08 15.55
CA SER A 387 20.06 1.24 15.87
C SER A 387 20.34 1.07 17.37
N ALA A 388 19.47 1.65 18.21
CA ALA A 388 19.55 1.49 19.68
C ALA A 388 19.32 0.01 20.08
N LEU A 389 18.37 -0.67 19.47
CA LEU A 389 18.10 -2.09 19.72
C LEU A 389 19.29 -2.98 19.29
N LYS A 390 19.91 -2.69 18.15
CA LYS A 390 21.15 -3.39 17.71
C LYS A 390 22.31 -3.16 18.67
N ALA A 391 22.48 -1.93 19.15
CA ALA A 391 23.56 -1.62 20.10
C ALA A 391 23.39 -2.39 21.41
N LYS A 392 22.14 -2.60 21.86
CA LYS A 392 21.81 -3.35 23.07
C LYS A 392 21.92 -4.88 22.86
N HIS A 393 21.57 -5.37 21.69
CA HIS A 393 21.50 -6.79 21.35
C HIS A 393 22.20 -7.08 20.00
N PRO A 394 23.53 -6.94 19.90
CA PRO A 394 24.26 -7.07 18.62
C PRO A 394 24.08 -8.46 17.99
N ASP A 395 23.97 -9.51 18.80
CA ASP A 395 23.82 -10.89 18.33
C ASP A 395 22.48 -11.15 17.60
N TRP A 396 21.47 -10.31 17.83
CA TRP A 396 20.20 -10.42 17.09
C TRP A 396 20.31 -9.87 15.67
N PHE A 397 21.34 -9.12 15.35
CA PHE A 397 21.49 -8.38 14.09
C PHE A 397 22.84 -8.69 13.41
N PRO A 398 23.06 -9.96 13.03
CA PRO A 398 24.23 -10.29 12.22
C PRO A 398 24.18 -9.53 10.88
N GLU A 399 25.37 -9.37 10.26
CA GLU A 399 25.44 -8.80 8.92
C GLU A 399 24.69 -9.70 7.92
N VAL A 400 23.89 -9.07 7.06
CA VAL A 400 23.05 -9.78 6.08
C VAL A 400 23.48 -9.33 4.68
N PRO A 401 23.94 -10.24 3.81
CA PRO A 401 24.25 -9.93 2.42
C PRO A 401 23.02 -9.38 1.67
N PHE A 402 23.24 -8.56 0.66
CA PHE A 402 22.22 -8.00 -0.23
C PHE A 402 21.23 -7.02 0.42
N VAL A 403 21.48 -6.62 1.65
CA VAL A 403 20.63 -5.65 2.36
C VAL A 403 21.44 -4.38 2.65
N ASP A 404 20.88 -3.24 2.27
CA ASP A 404 21.47 -1.95 2.60
C ASP A 404 21.10 -1.57 4.05
N GLY A 405 21.89 -2.10 4.99
CA GLY A 405 21.72 -1.90 6.42
C GLY A 405 20.59 -2.72 7.05
N ILE A 406 20.59 -2.79 8.38
CA ILE A 406 19.61 -3.54 9.17
C ILE A 406 18.21 -2.90 9.16
N ALA A 407 18.15 -1.58 9.06
CA ALA A 407 16.89 -0.81 8.92
C ALA A 407 16.85 -0.19 7.51
N GLY A 408 15.74 -0.33 6.82
CA GLY A 408 15.56 0.17 5.46
C GLY A 408 14.13 0.52 5.12
N GLY A 409 13.89 0.73 3.84
CA GLY A 409 12.63 1.26 3.33
C GLY A 409 12.68 2.75 3.07
N VAL A 410 11.52 3.39 2.86
CA VAL A 410 11.40 4.82 2.59
C VAL A 410 10.10 5.39 3.16
N GLY A 411 10.17 6.57 3.79
CA GLY A 411 9.00 7.21 4.38
C GLY A 411 8.30 6.31 5.40
N GLY A 412 7.00 6.11 5.25
CA GLY A 412 6.18 5.22 6.08
C GLY A 412 6.22 3.74 5.69
N MET A 413 7.04 3.34 4.72
CA MET A 413 7.35 1.96 4.38
C MET A 413 8.69 1.60 5.04
N MET A 414 8.65 0.92 6.18
CA MET A 414 9.81 0.70 7.04
C MET A 414 10.05 -0.78 7.28
N ARG A 415 11.31 -1.20 7.29
CA ARG A 415 11.69 -2.57 7.61
C ARG A 415 12.93 -2.64 8.48
N PHE A 416 13.08 -3.72 9.23
CA PHE A 416 14.37 -4.09 9.84
C PHE A 416 14.58 -5.60 9.76
N THR A 417 15.85 -6.03 9.87
CA THR A 417 16.26 -7.40 9.58
C THR A 417 16.93 -8.03 10.79
N PRO A 418 16.17 -8.63 11.73
CA PRO A 418 16.76 -9.39 12.82
C PRO A 418 17.08 -10.83 12.38
N PHE A 419 17.90 -11.52 13.16
CA PHE A 419 18.23 -12.95 13.05
C PHE A 419 18.71 -13.38 11.66
N GLY A 420 19.50 -12.53 10.99
CA GLY A 420 20.02 -12.82 9.66
C GLY A 420 18.98 -12.86 8.55
N GLY A 421 17.75 -12.46 8.81
CA GLY A 421 16.64 -12.54 7.84
C GLY A 421 16.19 -13.96 7.54
N GLU A 422 16.41 -14.92 8.44
CA GLU A 422 15.96 -16.29 8.30
C GLU A 422 14.43 -16.38 8.38
N LYS A 423 13.80 -17.02 7.38
CA LYS A 423 12.34 -17.06 7.23
C LYS A 423 11.61 -17.57 8.47
N GLU A 424 12.04 -18.71 9.01
CA GLU A 424 11.38 -19.33 10.17
C GLU A 424 11.46 -18.47 11.42
N LYS A 425 12.65 -17.88 11.69
CA LYS A 425 12.84 -16.96 12.80
C LYS A 425 12.01 -15.69 12.64
N LEU A 426 11.92 -15.16 11.41
CA LEU A 426 11.08 -13.99 11.12
C LEU A 426 9.59 -14.28 11.31
N MET A 427 9.12 -15.47 10.91
CA MET A 427 7.73 -15.89 11.16
C MET A 427 7.45 -16.04 12.66
N LYS A 428 8.37 -16.64 13.43
CA LYS A 428 8.28 -16.71 14.89
C LYS A 428 8.28 -15.30 15.49
N ALA A 429 9.17 -14.43 15.05
CA ALA A 429 9.25 -13.03 15.53
C ALA A 429 7.95 -12.27 15.26
N THR A 430 7.36 -12.42 14.06
CA THR A 430 6.10 -11.76 13.71
C THR A 430 4.94 -12.22 14.60
N LYS A 431 4.89 -13.52 14.96
CA LYS A 431 3.89 -14.05 15.91
C LYS A 431 4.15 -13.56 17.33
N ALA A 432 5.40 -13.61 17.79
CA ALA A 432 5.76 -13.11 19.11
C ALA A 432 5.45 -11.62 19.28
N LEU A 433 5.65 -10.82 18.24
CA LEU A 433 5.26 -9.40 18.20
C LEU A 433 3.75 -9.23 18.38
N PHE A 434 2.95 -10.03 17.67
CA PHE A 434 1.50 -10.02 17.83
C PHE A 434 1.08 -10.38 19.27
N ASP A 435 1.67 -11.43 19.83
CA ASP A 435 1.36 -11.88 21.19
C ASP A 435 1.75 -10.83 22.24
N GLU A 436 2.89 -10.16 22.07
CA GLU A 436 3.37 -9.08 22.95
C GLU A 436 2.63 -7.75 22.79
N GLY A 437 1.85 -7.57 21.73
CA GLY A 437 1.03 -6.38 21.53
C GLY A 437 1.45 -5.44 20.41
N VAL A 438 2.21 -5.92 19.39
CA VAL A 438 2.52 -5.15 18.17
C VAL A 438 2.13 -5.97 16.94
N ILE A 439 1.23 -5.46 16.14
CA ILE A 439 0.84 -6.06 14.86
C ILE A 439 1.79 -5.56 13.79
N THR A 440 2.61 -6.46 13.27
CA THR A 440 3.50 -6.25 12.13
C THR A 440 3.30 -7.37 11.12
N PHE A 441 4.06 -7.34 10.02
CA PHE A 441 4.14 -8.48 9.12
C PHE A 441 5.58 -8.67 8.66
N TYR A 442 5.81 -9.62 7.77
CA TYR A 442 7.12 -9.81 7.13
C TYR A 442 7.03 -9.57 5.63
N ASN A 443 8.16 -9.25 5.00
CA ASN A 443 8.35 -9.19 3.56
C ASN A 443 9.77 -9.66 3.18
N GLY A 444 10.11 -9.58 1.89
CA GLY A 444 11.39 -10.07 1.37
C GLY A 444 11.31 -11.50 0.83
N HIS A 445 12.33 -11.90 0.09
CA HIS A 445 12.44 -13.20 -0.59
C HIS A 445 13.71 -13.97 -0.21
N GLY A 446 14.35 -13.55 0.89
CA GLY A 446 15.65 -14.02 1.35
C GLY A 446 16.75 -13.01 1.04
N PRO A 447 17.10 -12.16 2.00
CA PRO A 447 16.64 -12.14 3.39
C PRO A 447 15.20 -11.67 3.58
N TYR A 448 14.57 -12.14 4.68
CA TYR A 448 13.25 -11.69 5.13
C TYR A 448 13.39 -10.58 6.18
N HIS A 449 12.38 -9.73 6.25
CA HIS A 449 12.38 -8.55 7.11
C HIS A 449 11.09 -8.46 7.93
N VAL A 450 11.17 -7.91 9.13
CA VAL A 450 9.98 -7.41 9.84
C VAL A 450 9.61 -6.07 9.20
N ARG A 451 8.39 -5.96 8.68
CA ARG A 451 7.91 -4.75 8.02
C ARG A 451 6.91 -3.99 8.86
N PHE A 452 7.00 -2.67 8.76
CA PHE A 452 6.12 -1.70 9.37
C PHE A 452 5.49 -0.81 8.29
N LEU A 453 4.18 -0.61 8.40
CA LEU A 453 3.38 0.34 7.63
C LEU A 453 2.54 1.16 8.62
N PRO A 454 3.19 1.90 9.53
CA PRO A 454 2.50 2.58 10.61
C PRO A 454 1.54 3.64 10.09
N PRO A 455 0.50 4.02 10.85
CA PRO A 455 -0.34 5.16 10.54
C PRO A 455 0.35 6.47 10.91
N PHE A 456 1.48 6.76 10.23
CA PHE A 456 2.40 7.85 10.57
C PHE A 456 1.76 9.24 10.51
N ALA A 457 0.62 9.39 9.84
CA ALA A 457 -0.11 10.66 9.79
C ALA A 457 -0.69 11.06 11.16
N VAL A 458 -1.01 10.07 12.00
CA VAL A 458 -1.61 10.27 13.35
C VAL A 458 -0.72 9.76 14.48
N MET A 459 0.40 9.13 14.15
CA MET A 459 1.40 8.68 15.13
C MET A 459 2.22 9.85 15.66
N GLU A 460 2.61 9.80 16.94
CA GLU A 460 3.50 10.76 17.57
C GLU A 460 4.91 10.20 17.70
N MET A 461 5.93 11.06 17.73
CA MET A 461 7.32 10.63 17.90
C MET A 461 7.54 9.87 19.22
N SER A 462 6.79 10.24 20.27
CA SER A 462 6.81 9.58 21.59
C SER A 462 6.21 8.16 21.60
N ASP A 463 5.56 7.74 20.53
CA ASP A 463 5.03 6.38 20.41
C ASP A 463 6.13 5.36 20.06
N TRP A 464 7.19 5.79 19.35
CA TRP A 464 8.27 4.89 18.92
C TRP A 464 8.96 4.15 20.07
N PRO A 465 9.42 4.81 21.15
CA PRO A 465 10.01 4.10 22.29
C PRO A 465 9.07 3.07 22.91
N LYS A 466 7.75 3.37 22.99
CA LYS A 466 6.75 2.45 23.55
C LYS A 466 6.58 1.21 22.67
N VAL A 467 6.47 1.41 21.35
CA VAL A 467 6.39 0.31 20.36
C VAL A 467 7.65 -0.55 20.42
N PHE A 468 8.83 0.08 20.46
CA PHE A 468 10.10 -0.67 20.46
C PHE A 468 10.40 -1.37 21.78
N ALA A 469 9.86 -0.92 22.90
CA ALA A 469 9.90 -1.67 24.16
C ALA A 469 9.14 -3.01 24.05
N VAL A 470 8.03 -3.04 23.31
CA VAL A 470 7.30 -4.29 23.00
C VAL A 470 8.07 -5.14 21.98
N VAL A 471 8.64 -4.50 20.95
CA VAL A 471 9.47 -5.18 19.96
C VAL A 471 10.63 -5.91 20.61
N GLU A 472 11.34 -5.25 21.53
CA GLU A 472 12.46 -5.85 22.27
C GLU A 472 12.04 -7.08 23.06
N ARG A 473 10.93 -7.02 23.83
CA ARG A 473 10.43 -8.19 24.59
C ARG A 473 10.07 -9.37 23.66
N ALA A 474 9.44 -9.07 22.53
CA ALA A 474 9.07 -10.10 21.57
C ALA A 474 10.30 -10.79 20.93
N LEU A 475 11.31 -10.00 20.52
CA LEU A 475 12.53 -10.53 19.94
C LEU A 475 13.36 -11.33 20.96
N ALA A 476 13.37 -10.91 22.23
CA ALA A 476 14.05 -11.65 23.32
C ALA A 476 13.51 -13.07 23.46
N LYS A 477 12.18 -13.26 23.35
CA LYS A 477 11.55 -14.59 23.39
C LYS A 477 12.03 -15.48 22.23
N VAL A 478 12.16 -14.90 21.03
CA VAL A 478 12.63 -15.65 19.85
C VAL A 478 14.13 -15.96 19.94
N ALA A 479 14.91 -15.07 20.53
CA ALA A 479 16.35 -15.28 20.72
C ALA A 479 16.65 -16.34 21.79
N ALA A 480 15.78 -16.53 22.76
CA ALA A 480 15.92 -17.52 23.84
C ALA A 480 15.55 -18.96 23.42
N GLY A 481 14.91 -19.17 22.24
CA GLY A 481 14.54 -20.49 21.72
C GLY A 481 13.19 -20.62 21.12
#